data_03be907c226a1dbe9284bef3b9087b6b
#
_entry.id   03be907c226a1dbe9284bef3b9087b6b
#
_cell.length_a   1.000
_cell.length_b   1.000
_cell.length_c   1.000
_cell.angle_alpha   90.00
_cell.angle_beta   90.00
_cell.angle_gamma   90.00
#
_symmetry.space_group_name_H-M   'P 1'
#
loop_
_entity.id
_entity.type
_entity.pdbx_description
1 polymer ?
#
loop_
_entity_poly.entity_id
_entity_poly.type
_entity_poly.pdbx_seq_one_letter_code
_entity_poly.pdbx_strand_id
1 'polypeptide(L)'
;MNRIALAGVLLTLAVPATAGPDALGCFTRTYDRAHLAQHPDQVVTAVKLRIYRPPPGNADKYWFLAQFALRGKDETLRTNGICNETASGLRCLVECDGGGVDVVPRARDATMHLDRISGPACNEDSGRELTGGKDDRVFRLDRVNDAACAGMKP
;
A
#
# COMPACT_ATOMS: atom_id res chain seq x y z
N MET A 1 29.95 -55.23 4.89
CA MET A 1 28.77 -54.71 5.57
C MET A 1 28.59 -53.27 5.07
N ASN A 2 27.74 -53.07 3.99
CA ASN A 2 27.49 -51.76 3.40
C ASN A 2 26.26 -51.10 4.06
N ARG A 3 26.47 -49.94 4.69
CA ARG A 3 25.36 -49.12 5.21
C ARG A 3 24.96 -48.06 4.15
N ILE A 4 23.84 -48.28 3.54
CA ILE A 4 23.23 -47.29 2.62
C ILE A 4 22.47 -46.28 3.49
N ALA A 5 22.95 -45.04 3.51
CA ALA A 5 22.24 -43.93 4.15
C ALA A 5 21.25 -43.34 3.12
N LEU A 6 19.95 -43.49 3.38
CA LEU A 6 18.90 -42.80 2.65
C LEU A 6 18.84 -41.33 3.16
N ALA A 7 19.22 -40.38 2.29
CA ALA A 7 18.99 -38.96 2.52
C ALA A 7 17.57 -38.62 2.08
N GLY A 8 16.69 -38.37 3.03
CA GLY A 8 15.33 -37.87 2.75
C GLY A 8 15.35 -36.40 2.36
N VAL A 9 14.94 -36.08 1.14
CA VAL A 9 14.72 -34.71 0.67
C VAL A 9 13.36 -34.25 1.16
N LEU A 10 13.35 -33.32 2.14
CA LEU A 10 12.14 -32.62 2.57
C LEU A 10 11.81 -31.54 1.54
N LEU A 11 10.81 -31.79 0.68
CA LEU A 11 10.21 -30.76 -0.16
C LEU A 11 9.34 -29.84 0.72
N THR A 12 9.79 -28.63 0.97
CA THR A 12 8.96 -27.58 1.59
C THR A 12 8.03 -27.00 0.52
N LEU A 13 6.74 -27.32 0.59
CA LEU A 13 5.71 -26.69 -0.23
C LEU A 13 5.53 -25.24 0.25
N ALA A 14 5.97 -24.27 -0.54
CA ALA A 14 5.66 -22.87 -0.33
C ALA A 14 4.15 -22.67 -0.58
N VAL A 15 3.37 -22.45 0.48
CA VAL A 15 1.95 -22.08 0.37
C VAL A 15 1.90 -20.63 -0.11
N PRO A 16 1.19 -20.33 -1.22
CA PRO A 16 1.02 -18.94 -1.66
C PRO A 16 0.26 -18.16 -0.58
N ALA A 17 0.82 -17.02 -0.16
CA ALA A 17 0.16 -16.10 0.76
C ALA A 17 -1.00 -15.43 0.01
N THR A 18 -2.21 -15.90 0.22
CA THR A 18 -3.42 -15.21 -0.23
C THR A 18 -3.65 -13.98 0.66
N ALA A 19 -3.92 -12.81 0.05
CA ALA A 19 -4.37 -11.64 0.77
C ALA A 19 -5.75 -11.95 1.38
N GLY A 20 -5.75 -12.38 2.64
CA GLY A 20 -6.93 -12.78 3.38
C GLY A 20 -7.68 -11.57 3.98
N PRO A 21 -8.55 -11.79 4.97
CA PRO A 21 -9.27 -10.72 5.70
C PRO A 21 -8.34 -9.66 6.30
N ASP A 22 -7.07 -9.96 6.50
CA ASP A 22 -6.05 -9.01 6.95
C ASP A 22 -5.74 -7.89 5.95
N ALA A 23 -6.18 -7.99 4.70
CA ALA A 23 -6.02 -6.93 3.72
C ALA A 23 -6.91 -5.72 4.01
N LEU A 24 -8.10 -5.94 4.61
CA LEU A 24 -9.07 -4.88 4.87
C LEU A 24 -8.68 -4.07 6.11
N GLY A 25 -8.89 -2.75 6.08
CA GLY A 25 -8.71 -1.88 7.23
C GLY A 25 -8.08 -0.55 6.91
N CYS A 26 -7.80 0.18 7.98
CA CYS A 26 -7.13 1.47 7.95
C CYS A 26 -5.68 1.32 8.43
N PHE A 27 -4.77 1.90 7.65
CA PHE A 27 -3.33 1.88 7.92
C PHE A 27 -2.79 3.31 7.84
N THR A 28 -1.95 3.70 8.80
CA THR A 28 -1.41 5.05 8.85
C THR A 28 0.07 5.07 9.20
N ARG A 29 0.75 6.11 8.76
CA ARG A 29 2.07 6.47 9.23
C ARG A 29 2.22 7.97 9.26
N THR A 30 2.80 8.48 10.34
CA THR A 30 3.23 9.88 10.44
C THR A 30 4.71 9.87 10.79
N TYR A 31 5.49 10.64 10.07
CA TYR A 31 6.92 10.78 10.28
C TYR A 31 7.20 12.05 11.10
N ASP A 32 7.91 11.89 12.20
CA ASP A 32 8.30 12.99 13.04
C ASP A 32 9.45 13.82 12.44
N ARG A 33 9.72 14.95 13.06
CA ARG A 33 10.77 15.86 12.59
C ARG A 33 12.17 15.23 12.62
N ALA A 34 12.44 14.35 13.59
CA ALA A 34 13.74 13.71 13.73
C ALA A 34 13.97 12.71 12.58
N HIS A 35 12.95 11.90 12.25
CA HIS A 35 12.98 11.00 11.10
C HIS A 35 13.20 11.79 9.80
N LEU A 36 12.40 12.83 9.57
CA LEU A 36 12.49 13.63 8.35
C LEU A 36 13.82 14.39 8.20
N ALA A 37 14.50 14.69 9.29
CA ALA A 37 15.85 15.29 9.25
C ALA A 37 16.91 14.27 8.80
N GLN A 38 16.73 13.00 9.09
CA GLN A 38 17.61 11.90 8.65
C GLN A 38 17.30 11.44 7.22
N HIS A 39 16.13 11.79 6.69
CA HIS A 39 15.66 11.45 5.36
C HIS A 39 15.35 12.73 4.55
N PRO A 40 16.37 13.46 4.10
CA PRO A 40 16.18 14.76 3.44
C PRO A 40 15.44 14.67 2.12
N ASP A 41 15.55 13.55 1.42
CA ASP A 41 14.88 13.30 0.12
C ASP A 41 13.43 12.82 0.29
N GLN A 42 12.99 12.51 1.52
CA GLN A 42 11.62 12.13 1.78
C GLN A 42 10.69 13.34 1.72
N VAL A 43 9.74 13.34 0.78
CA VAL A 43 8.74 14.38 0.66
C VAL A 43 7.43 14.03 1.37
N VAL A 44 7.15 12.75 1.60
CA VAL A 44 5.96 12.30 2.31
C VAL A 44 6.14 12.42 3.83
N THR A 45 5.28 13.18 4.47
CA THR A 45 5.30 13.38 5.95
C THR A 45 4.27 12.53 6.68
N ALA A 46 3.20 12.14 5.99
CA ALA A 46 2.23 11.19 6.53
C ALA A 46 1.52 10.43 5.40
N VAL A 47 1.13 9.20 5.69
CA VAL A 47 0.34 8.34 4.81
C VAL A 47 -0.89 7.86 5.55
N LYS A 48 -2.04 7.87 4.87
CA LYS A 48 -3.25 7.16 5.24
C LYS A 48 -3.66 6.26 4.10
N LEU A 49 -3.88 4.99 4.39
CA LEU A 49 -4.33 3.99 3.41
C LEU A 49 -5.55 3.27 4.00
N ARG A 50 -6.65 3.25 3.26
CA ARG A 50 -7.82 2.44 3.56
C ARG A 50 -8.02 1.41 2.45
N ILE A 51 -8.12 0.14 2.82
CA ILE A 51 -8.50 -0.94 1.92
C ILE A 51 -9.85 -1.47 2.38
N TYR A 52 -10.82 -1.54 1.47
CA TYR A 52 -12.19 -1.91 1.80
C TYR A 52 -12.86 -2.69 0.67
N ARG A 53 -13.99 -3.33 0.96
CA ARG A 53 -14.79 -4.02 -0.05
C ARG A 53 -15.67 -3.03 -0.79
N PRO A 54 -15.77 -3.13 -2.13
CA PRO A 54 -16.72 -2.36 -2.89
C PRO A 54 -18.18 -2.73 -2.49
N PRO A 55 -19.16 -1.88 -2.88
CA PRO A 55 -20.56 -2.22 -2.70
C PRO A 55 -20.93 -3.54 -3.36
N PRO A 56 -21.98 -4.26 -2.86
CA PRO A 56 -22.46 -5.49 -3.47
C PRO A 56 -22.80 -5.30 -4.94
N GLY A 57 -22.48 -6.30 -5.77
CA GLY A 57 -22.67 -6.25 -7.22
C GLY A 57 -21.49 -5.74 -8.02
N ASN A 58 -20.44 -5.23 -7.37
CA ASN A 58 -19.19 -4.87 -8.03
C ASN A 58 -18.34 -6.14 -8.25
N ALA A 59 -17.66 -6.22 -9.39
CA ALA A 59 -16.79 -7.35 -9.73
C ALA A 59 -15.43 -7.27 -9.00
N ASP A 60 -15.02 -6.09 -8.58
CA ASP A 60 -13.76 -5.90 -7.86
C ASP A 60 -13.84 -6.51 -6.47
N LYS A 61 -12.71 -7.03 -6.00
CA LYS A 61 -12.63 -7.64 -4.67
C LYS A 61 -12.25 -6.63 -3.59
N TYR A 62 -11.40 -5.68 -3.94
CA TYR A 62 -10.92 -4.63 -3.04
C TYR A 62 -10.83 -3.29 -3.75
N TRP A 63 -11.21 -2.24 -3.02
CA TRP A 63 -10.94 -0.85 -3.37
C TRP A 63 -10.00 -0.23 -2.35
N PHE A 64 -9.29 0.83 -2.75
CA PHE A 64 -8.46 1.59 -1.84
C PHE A 64 -8.70 3.10 -1.95
N LEU A 65 -8.39 3.77 -0.85
CA LEU A 65 -8.22 5.23 -0.75
C LEU A 65 -6.85 5.47 -0.14
N ALA A 66 -6.08 6.37 -0.70
CA ALA A 66 -4.82 6.79 -0.12
C ALA A 66 -4.71 8.31 -0.02
N GLN A 67 -4.04 8.79 1.02
CA GLN A 67 -3.76 10.20 1.25
C GLN A 67 -2.30 10.33 1.67
N PHE A 68 -1.58 11.27 1.04
CA PHE A 68 -0.19 11.57 1.31
C PHE A 68 -0.07 13.05 1.68
N ALA A 69 0.31 13.33 2.92
CA ALA A 69 0.72 14.68 3.31
C ALA A 69 2.16 14.90 2.84
N LEU A 70 2.42 16.04 2.22
CA LEU A 70 3.71 16.32 1.60
C LEU A 70 4.42 17.47 2.31
N ARG A 71 5.74 17.38 2.41
CA ARG A 71 6.59 18.37 3.05
C ARG A 71 6.44 19.74 2.35
N GLY A 72 6.17 20.79 3.15
CA GLY A 72 6.03 22.15 2.63
C GLY A 72 4.82 22.38 1.73
N LYS A 73 3.83 21.49 1.79
CA LYS A 73 2.55 21.63 1.08
C LYS A 73 1.39 21.57 2.08
N ASP A 74 0.48 22.50 1.97
CA ASP A 74 -0.75 22.52 2.79
C ASP A 74 -1.76 21.48 2.30
N GLU A 75 -1.68 21.12 1.03
CA GLU A 75 -2.61 20.19 0.42
C GLU A 75 -2.06 18.75 0.45
N THR A 76 -2.99 17.82 0.67
CA THR A 76 -2.75 16.38 0.67
C THR A 76 -3.01 15.82 -0.72
N LEU A 77 -2.07 15.03 -1.26
CA LEU A 77 -2.35 14.21 -2.44
C LEU A 77 -3.33 13.12 -2.03
N ARG A 78 -4.46 13.03 -2.72
CA ARG A 78 -5.50 12.03 -2.52
C ARG A 78 -5.63 11.20 -3.77
N THR A 79 -5.85 9.91 -3.60
CA THR A 79 -6.05 8.99 -4.71
C THR A 79 -6.90 7.81 -4.28
N ASN A 80 -7.51 7.14 -5.25
CA ASN A 80 -8.32 5.95 -5.06
C ASN A 80 -8.22 5.04 -6.29
N GLY A 81 -8.71 3.84 -6.15
CA GLY A 81 -8.75 2.88 -7.24
C GLY A 81 -9.05 1.47 -6.76
N ILE A 82 -8.71 0.52 -7.59
CA ILE A 82 -8.98 -0.90 -7.37
C ILE A 82 -7.70 -1.66 -7.00
N CYS A 83 -7.85 -2.71 -6.18
CA CYS A 83 -6.73 -3.59 -5.85
C CYS A 83 -7.02 -5.02 -6.29
N ASN A 84 -6.04 -5.63 -6.92
CA ASN A 84 -6.03 -7.04 -7.31
C ASN A 84 -5.09 -7.83 -6.41
N GLU A 85 -5.46 -9.06 -6.09
CA GLU A 85 -4.58 -9.96 -5.34
C GLU A 85 -3.37 -10.38 -6.18
N THR A 86 -2.23 -10.45 -5.52
CA THR A 86 -0.97 -10.97 -6.06
C THR A 86 -0.45 -12.08 -5.17
N ALA A 87 0.60 -12.76 -5.55
CA ALA A 87 1.22 -13.81 -4.73
C ALA A 87 1.75 -13.30 -3.37
N SER A 88 2.05 -11.99 -3.25
CA SER A 88 2.65 -11.41 -2.05
C SER A 88 1.74 -10.40 -1.31
N GLY A 89 0.56 -10.10 -1.85
CA GLY A 89 -0.33 -9.08 -1.26
C GLY A 89 -1.33 -8.53 -2.27
N LEU A 90 -1.36 -7.22 -2.42
CA LEU A 90 -2.26 -6.50 -3.32
C LEU A 90 -1.48 -5.59 -4.26
N ARG A 91 -1.84 -5.56 -5.53
CA ARG A 91 -1.50 -4.49 -6.46
C ARG A 91 -2.69 -3.55 -6.57
N CYS A 92 -2.53 -2.33 -6.12
CA CYS A 92 -3.56 -1.29 -6.13
C CYS A 92 -3.25 -0.28 -7.23
N LEU A 93 -4.19 -0.07 -8.13
CA LEU A 93 -4.03 0.75 -9.34
C LEU A 93 -5.00 1.92 -9.32
N VAL A 94 -4.52 3.08 -9.69
CA VAL A 94 -5.31 4.29 -9.95
C VAL A 94 -5.76 4.27 -11.41
N GLU A 95 -7.00 4.64 -11.66
CA GLU A 95 -7.53 4.72 -13.03
C GLU A 95 -6.77 5.77 -13.86
N CYS A 96 -6.92 5.69 -15.19
CA CYS A 96 -6.37 6.64 -16.13
C CYS A 96 -4.85 6.84 -16.03
N ASP A 97 -4.12 5.72 -15.96
CA ASP A 97 -2.66 5.71 -15.88
C ASP A 97 -2.07 6.43 -14.65
N GLY A 98 -2.90 6.61 -13.62
CA GLY A 98 -2.49 7.23 -12.37
C GLY A 98 -1.45 6.44 -11.56
N GLY A 99 -0.90 5.37 -12.11
CA GLY A 99 0.09 4.54 -11.44
C GLY A 99 -0.50 3.62 -10.38
N GLY A 100 0.26 3.34 -9.32
CA GLY A 100 -0.23 2.47 -8.27
C GLY A 100 0.78 2.15 -7.19
N VAL A 101 0.34 1.32 -6.26
CA VAL A 101 1.15 0.84 -5.13
C VAL A 101 1.00 -0.67 -4.97
N ASP A 102 2.07 -1.32 -4.52
CA ASP A 102 1.99 -2.69 -4.02
C ASP A 102 1.86 -2.65 -2.51
N VAL A 103 0.90 -3.38 -1.97
CA VAL A 103 0.63 -3.44 -0.53
C VAL A 103 0.75 -4.87 -0.05
N VAL A 104 1.58 -5.09 0.96
CA VAL A 104 1.71 -6.37 1.67
C VAL A 104 1.08 -6.20 3.05
N PRO A 105 -0.22 -6.48 3.20
CA PRO A 105 -0.91 -6.36 4.48
C PRO A 105 -0.56 -7.50 5.42
N ARG A 106 -0.53 -7.19 6.72
CA ARG A 106 -0.35 -8.13 7.83
C ARG A 106 -1.36 -7.82 8.93
N ALA A 107 -1.41 -8.67 9.95
CA ALA A 107 -2.37 -8.50 11.05
C ALA A 107 -2.23 -7.14 11.76
N ARG A 108 -1.02 -6.61 11.92
CA ARG A 108 -0.75 -5.38 12.69
C ARG A 108 -0.22 -4.21 11.87
N ASP A 109 0.19 -4.45 10.65
CA ASP A 109 0.85 -3.46 9.79
C ASP A 109 0.60 -3.74 8.31
N ALA A 110 1.08 -2.84 7.45
CA ALA A 110 1.23 -3.09 6.03
C ALA A 110 2.54 -2.47 5.54
N THR A 111 3.19 -3.13 4.60
CA THR A 111 4.27 -2.52 3.82
C THR A 111 3.69 -2.08 2.49
N MET A 112 3.84 -0.80 2.17
CA MET A 112 3.42 -0.22 0.89
C MET A 112 4.65 0.17 0.08
N HIS A 113 4.73 -0.32 -1.14
CA HIS A 113 5.76 0.05 -2.11
C HIS A 113 5.14 1.00 -3.13
N LEU A 114 5.71 2.18 -3.23
CA LEU A 114 5.31 3.21 -4.18
C LEU A 114 6.30 3.24 -5.34
N ASP A 115 5.77 3.12 -6.55
CA ASP A 115 6.52 3.39 -7.77
C ASP A 115 6.16 4.79 -8.29
N ARG A 116 4.92 4.96 -8.67
CA ARG A 116 4.35 6.25 -9.10
C ARG A 116 2.86 6.25 -8.77
N ILE A 117 2.36 7.36 -8.27
CA ILE A 117 0.93 7.55 -8.03
C ILE A 117 0.51 9.00 -8.28
N SER A 118 -0.64 9.19 -8.90
CA SER A 118 -1.24 10.49 -9.11
C SER A 118 -2.63 10.60 -8.48
N GLY A 119 -3.22 11.78 -8.49
CA GLY A 119 -4.63 11.97 -8.14
C GLY A 119 -5.57 11.29 -9.16
N PRO A 120 -6.83 11.04 -8.79
CA PRO A 120 -7.78 10.27 -9.59
C PRO A 120 -8.41 11.14 -10.67
N ALA A 121 -7.66 11.57 -11.66
CA ALA A 121 -8.23 12.35 -12.75
C ALA A 121 -7.79 11.82 -14.10
N CYS A 122 -8.78 11.55 -14.95
CA CYS A 122 -8.60 11.19 -16.34
C CYS A 122 -8.43 12.41 -17.26
N ASN A 123 -8.17 13.58 -16.70
CA ASN A 123 -7.95 14.83 -17.40
C ASN A 123 -6.57 15.41 -17.05
N GLU A 124 -5.99 16.15 -17.97
CA GLU A 124 -4.62 16.68 -17.92
C GLU A 124 -4.32 17.58 -16.70
N ASP A 125 -5.37 18.07 -16.00
CA ASP A 125 -5.25 18.95 -14.83
C ASP A 125 -5.07 18.23 -13.49
N SER A 126 -4.99 16.92 -13.47
CA SER A 126 -4.78 16.15 -12.22
C SER A 126 -3.38 16.28 -11.61
N GLY A 127 -2.57 17.04 -12.17
CA GLY A 127 -1.33 17.78 -11.90
C GLY A 127 -0.40 17.38 -10.74
N ARG A 128 -0.75 16.44 -9.87
CA ARG A 128 0.10 16.02 -8.76
C ARG A 128 0.44 14.56 -8.87
N GLU A 129 1.69 14.34 -9.12
CA GLU A 129 2.29 13.02 -9.13
C GLU A 129 3.28 12.89 -7.96
N LEU A 130 3.24 11.75 -7.30
CA LEU A 130 4.23 11.33 -6.33
C LEU A 130 4.97 10.13 -6.92
N THR A 131 6.25 10.29 -7.16
CA THR A 131 7.13 9.19 -7.59
C THR A 131 7.91 8.66 -6.41
N GLY A 132 8.11 7.35 -6.37
CA GLY A 132 8.93 6.68 -5.37
C GLY A 132 10.40 7.08 -5.50
N GLY A 133 10.76 8.23 -4.92
CA GLY A 133 12.16 8.67 -4.74
C GLY A 133 12.90 7.75 -3.76
N LYS A 134 14.17 8.07 -3.47
CA LYS A 134 15.01 7.23 -2.59
C LYS A 134 14.31 6.91 -1.25
N ASP A 135 13.77 7.95 -0.61
CA ASP A 135 13.19 7.85 0.73
C ASP A 135 11.66 7.71 0.74
N ASP A 136 11.00 7.85 -0.43
CA ASP A 136 9.54 7.71 -0.59
C ASP A 136 9.13 6.42 -1.33
N ARG A 137 9.99 5.41 -1.32
CA ARG A 137 9.74 4.17 -2.07
C ARG A 137 9.01 3.11 -1.26
N VAL A 138 9.27 3.05 0.05
CA VAL A 138 8.72 2.02 0.93
C VAL A 138 8.20 2.66 2.21
N PHE A 139 6.93 2.42 2.49
CA PHE A 139 6.27 2.90 3.70
C PHE A 139 5.85 1.72 4.56
N ARG A 140 6.20 1.74 5.84
CA ARG A 140 5.67 0.83 6.85
C ARG A 140 4.54 1.52 7.57
N LEU A 141 3.33 1.01 7.39
CA LEU A 141 2.10 1.60 7.90
C LEU A 141 1.59 0.76 9.07
N ASP A 142 1.24 1.41 10.15
CA ASP A 142 0.63 0.75 11.30
C ASP A 142 -0.87 0.59 11.07
N ARG A 143 -1.43 -0.58 11.39
CA ARG A 143 -2.88 -0.80 11.38
C ARG A 143 -3.50 -0.04 12.54
N VAL A 144 -4.54 0.72 12.26
CA VAL A 144 -5.27 1.51 13.23
C VAL A 144 -6.76 1.19 13.18
N ASN A 145 -7.53 1.75 14.12
CA ASN A 145 -8.98 1.65 14.09
C ASN A 145 -9.53 2.32 12.82
N ASP A 146 -10.55 1.72 12.21
CA ASP A 146 -11.17 2.19 10.96
C ASP A 146 -11.71 3.62 11.07
N ALA A 147 -12.04 4.09 12.27
CA ALA A 147 -12.44 5.47 12.53
C ALA A 147 -11.38 6.50 12.07
N ALA A 148 -10.09 6.14 12.08
CA ALA A 148 -9.02 7.01 11.59
C ALA A 148 -9.10 7.29 10.08
N CYS A 149 -9.77 6.43 9.32
CA CYS A 149 -10.02 6.57 7.89
C CYS A 149 -11.47 7.00 7.55
N ALA A 150 -12.35 7.21 8.52
CA ALA A 150 -13.78 7.46 8.28
C ALA A 150 -14.07 8.72 7.45
N GLY A 151 -13.19 9.72 7.49
CA GLY A 151 -13.30 10.96 6.71
C GLY A 151 -12.71 10.90 5.30
N MET A 152 -12.13 9.77 4.90
CA MET A 152 -11.57 9.62 3.56
C MET A 152 -12.71 9.43 2.54
N LYS A 153 -12.65 10.21 1.48
CA LYS A 153 -13.60 10.14 0.34
C LYS A 153 -12.82 9.87 -0.93
N PRO A 154 -13.45 9.15 -1.89
CA PRO A 154 -12.92 9.02 -3.25
C PRO A 154 -12.67 10.36 -3.90
#